data_54c535090a12add4d0351f659c93c617
#
_entry.id   54c535090a12add4d0351f659c93c617
#
_cell.length_a   1.000
_cell.length_b   1.000
_cell.length_c   1.000
_cell.angle_alpha   90.00
_cell.angle_beta   90.00
_cell.angle_gamma   90.00
#
_symmetry.space_group_name_H-M   'P 1'
#
loop_
_entity.id
_entity.type
_entity.pdbx_description
1 polymer ?
#
loop_
_entity_poly.entity_id
_entity_poly.type
_entity_poly.pdbx_seq_one_letter_code
_entity_poly.pdbx_strand_id
1 'polypeptide(L)'
;MVIERTEVDGVPAVVAHTSGPARAGLLFRVGQADETLAQRGITHLLEHLVLHPLGQADYHYNGSTGKVVTHFHLQGPVDAVTDFLASVCRSLQHLDDARIEIEKSIVSTEEGGRVVGPLDEMPLWRHGARDHGLTSFPQWGLRNVTAGDLREWAARYFTRGNAVLWFAGEKLPAGLKLDLPDGVRHPVPSPSSALPSTPAFFSGSSHATALDAVVRDRPASMVLAGVLERRLFRALRQEAGLSYTAATNYDPRGDGFAVLTALADALPGKQDAVLGGFLDVLTALRVGQIDDDVASVVIRATAALEGDDADAARLPGVAFQLLTDQPVVDRDHLVRELKAVDAAAVREVAVEALESALLMTPLGTTAEWAGFTAAPTGSTAAPPPAAGDQHHASGTDPADRLVVGLEHVSLVTPDRRATTVRFDNCAALLAYPDGGRLMVGDDAVSVRIEPTIHLGVDTAAVDARVPAQRRIAMPAREPGQIPQPRRPETTGTEVPPVRARQLDLKQKVTLGVFAVLTVVMGGVALAVSIAMAVGAVPLRPLPAIGVWIAAGYFARKLRTHWSES
;
A
#
# COMPACT_ATOMS: atom_id res chain seq x y z
N MET A 1 -27.74 7.51 -21.38
CA MET A 1 -28.04 6.18 -20.75
C MET A 1 -28.04 6.40 -19.25
N VAL A 2 -28.79 5.65 -18.49
CA VAL A 2 -28.93 5.84 -17.05
C VAL A 2 -28.46 4.56 -16.36
N ILE A 3 -27.73 4.68 -15.25
CA ILE A 3 -27.42 3.55 -14.40
C ILE A 3 -28.70 3.15 -13.68
N GLU A 4 -29.17 1.92 -13.94
CA GLU A 4 -30.35 1.36 -13.29
C GLU A 4 -29.98 0.69 -11.96
N ARG A 5 -30.84 0.84 -10.94
CA ARG A 5 -30.73 0.14 -9.67
C ARG A 5 -31.76 -0.97 -9.62
N THR A 6 -31.33 -2.15 -9.25
CA THR A 6 -32.16 -3.35 -9.14
C THR A 6 -31.62 -4.24 -8.01
N GLU A 7 -32.07 -5.48 -7.96
CA GLU A 7 -31.65 -6.49 -6.99
C GLU A 7 -31.58 -7.85 -7.65
N VAL A 8 -30.60 -8.67 -7.25
CA VAL A 8 -30.46 -10.07 -7.65
C VAL A 8 -30.28 -10.92 -6.39
N ASP A 9 -31.22 -11.82 -6.14
CA ASP A 9 -31.23 -12.72 -4.96
C ASP A 9 -30.99 -12.00 -3.62
N GLY A 10 -31.55 -10.80 -3.44
CA GLY A 10 -31.37 -9.98 -2.25
C GLY A 10 -30.06 -9.17 -2.22
N VAL A 11 -29.25 -9.20 -3.28
CA VAL A 11 -28.05 -8.38 -3.42
C VAL A 11 -28.39 -7.13 -4.24
N PRO A 12 -28.20 -5.92 -3.71
CA PRO A 12 -28.35 -4.69 -4.49
C PRO A 12 -27.47 -4.71 -5.74
N ALA A 13 -28.02 -4.27 -6.86
CA ALA A 13 -27.33 -4.29 -8.14
C ALA A 13 -27.43 -2.96 -8.89
N VAL A 14 -26.36 -2.58 -9.59
CA VAL A 14 -26.31 -1.46 -10.53
C VAL A 14 -25.98 -1.95 -11.92
N VAL A 15 -26.74 -1.49 -12.90
CA VAL A 15 -26.69 -1.99 -14.27
C VAL A 15 -26.58 -0.82 -15.25
N ALA A 16 -25.73 -0.97 -16.25
CA ALA A 16 -25.67 -0.04 -17.38
C ALA A 16 -25.51 -0.82 -18.69
N HIS A 17 -26.02 -0.24 -19.75
CA HIS A 17 -25.86 -0.81 -21.09
C HIS A 17 -24.43 -0.60 -21.60
N THR A 18 -23.88 -1.62 -22.29
CA THR A 18 -22.69 -1.50 -23.14
C THR A 18 -22.89 -2.36 -24.39
N SER A 19 -22.40 -1.88 -25.52
CA SER A 19 -22.37 -2.65 -26.78
C SER A 19 -21.15 -3.60 -26.89
N GLY A 20 -20.20 -3.49 -25.96
CA GLY A 20 -19.04 -4.37 -25.87
C GLY A 20 -19.32 -5.68 -25.14
N PRO A 21 -18.28 -6.47 -24.88
CA PRO A 21 -18.36 -7.67 -24.05
C PRO A 21 -18.98 -7.34 -22.68
N ALA A 22 -19.77 -8.27 -22.14
CA ALA A 22 -20.33 -8.10 -20.80
C ALA A 22 -19.19 -7.99 -19.77
N ARG A 23 -19.38 -7.11 -18.79
CA ARG A 23 -18.49 -6.94 -17.63
C ARG A 23 -19.34 -6.95 -16.38
N ALA A 24 -18.91 -7.68 -15.38
CA ALA A 24 -19.58 -7.66 -14.10
C ALA A 24 -18.60 -7.83 -12.95
N GLY A 25 -19.01 -7.42 -11.77
CA GLY A 25 -18.28 -7.70 -10.56
C GLY A 25 -19.14 -7.64 -9.31
N LEU A 26 -18.69 -8.35 -8.31
CA LEU A 26 -19.29 -8.42 -6.99
C LEU A 26 -18.33 -7.82 -5.99
N LEU A 27 -18.75 -6.73 -5.34
CA LEU A 27 -18.01 -6.06 -4.30
C LEU A 27 -18.55 -6.46 -2.93
N PHE A 28 -17.65 -6.70 -1.98
CA PHE A 28 -17.98 -6.93 -0.57
C PHE A 28 -17.34 -5.86 0.30
N ARG A 29 -18.05 -5.34 1.31
CA ARG A 29 -17.55 -4.36 2.26
C ARG A 29 -16.67 -5.06 3.31
N VAL A 30 -15.53 -5.49 2.90
CA VAL A 30 -14.43 -6.02 3.72
C VAL A 30 -13.13 -5.83 2.95
N GLY A 31 -12.09 -5.43 3.66
CA GLY A 31 -10.76 -5.28 3.08
C GLY A 31 -9.68 -5.35 4.15
N GLN A 32 -8.50 -4.93 3.79
CA GLN A 32 -7.32 -4.98 4.65
C GLN A 32 -7.49 -4.20 5.95
N ALA A 33 -8.28 -3.13 5.95
CA ALA A 33 -8.53 -2.28 7.13
C ALA A 33 -9.47 -2.94 8.17
N ASP A 34 -10.14 -4.04 7.83
CA ASP A 34 -10.97 -4.81 8.76
C ASP A 34 -10.17 -5.86 9.54
N GLU A 35 -8.96 -6.14 9.09
CA GLU A 35 -8.07 -7.12 9.70
C GLU A 35 -7.44 -6.57 11.00
N THR A 36 -6.86 -7.46 11.79
CA THR A 36 -5.85 -7.10 12.79
C THR A 36 -4.46 -7.42 12.26
N LEU A 37 -3.40 -6.83 12.83
CA LEU A 37 -2.04 -7.14 12.37
C LEU A 37 -1.72 -8.64 12.48
N ALA A 38 -2.28 -9.32 13.49
CA ALA A 38 -2.11 -10.76 13.68
C ALA A 38 -2.95 -11.63 12.73
N GLN A 39 -3.94 -11.03 12.03
CA GLN A 39 -4.75 -11.67 11.00
C GLN A 39 -4.47 -11.11 9.61
N ARG A 40 -3.44 -10.28 9.49
CA ARG A 40 -3.09 -9.60 8.23
C ARG A 40 -2.89 -10.62 7.11
N GLY A 41 -3.69 -10.47 6.04
CA GLY A 41 -3.68 -11.35 4.87
C GLY A 41 -4.84 -12.35 4.81
N ILE A 42 -5.70 -12.45 5.84
CA ILE A 42 -6.82 -13.39 5.83
C ILE A 42 -7.79 -13.14 4.67
N THR A 43 -8.07 -11.87 4.35
CA THR A 43 -8.97 -11.49 3.25
C THR A 43 -8.35 -11.84 1.90
N HIS A 44 -7.06 -11.60 1.71
CA HIS A 44 -6.32 -11.93 0.49
C HIS A 44 -6.23 -13.45 0.27
N LEU A 45 -5.94 -14.20 1.34
CA LEU A 45 -5.96 -15.67 1.27
C LEU A 45 -7.34 -16.21 0.88
N LEU A 46 -8.40 -15.62 1.43
CA LEU A 46 -9.77 -16.01 1.07
C LEU A 46 -10.07 -15.70 -0.39
N GLU A 47 -9.61 -14.58 -0.91
CA GLU A 47 -9.72 -14.22 -2.33
C GLU A 47 -9.09 -15.31 -3.22
N HIS A 48 -7.85 -15.75 -2.92
CA HIS A 48 -7.17 -16.82 -3.64
C HIS A 48 -7.95 -18.14 -3.60
N LEU A 49 -8.43 -18.55 -2.42
CA LEU A 49 -9.20 -19.78 -2.27
C LEU A 49 -10.51 -19.74 -3.07
N VAL A 50 -11.15 -18.59 -3.17
CA VAL A 50 -12.38 -18.37 -3.94
C VAL A 50 -12.14 -18.46 -5.44
N LEU A 51 -11.04 -17.94 -5.93
CA LEU A 51 -10.69 -17.93 -7.35
C LEU A 51 -10.05 -19.24 -7.84
N HIS A 52 -9.40 -19.98 -6.94
CA HIS A 52 -8.69 -21.21 -7.31
C HIS A 52 -9.51 -22.21 -8.14
N PRO A 53 -10.79 -22.51 -7.84
CA PRO A 53 -11.56 -23.47 -8.62
C PRO A 53 -11.83 -23.07 -10.08
N LEU A 54 -11.64 -21.78 -10.42
CA LEU A 54 -11.86 -21.26 -11.78
C LEU A 54 -10.73 -21.68 -12.74
N GLY A 55 -9.52 -21.95 -12.21
CA GLY A 55 -8.36 -22.38 -12.99
C GLY A 55 -7.94 -21.37 -14.07
N GLN A 56 -7.40 -21.87 -15.19
CA GLN A 56 -7.15 -21.04 -16.35
C GLN A 56 -8.42 -20.86 -17.16
N ALA A 57 -8.88 -19.64 -17.32
CA ALA A 57 -10.04 -19.29 -18.14
C ALA A 57 -9.60 -18.57 -19.40
N ASP A 58 -10.41 -18.73 -20.47
CA ASP A 58 -10.19 -18.04 -21.76
C ASP A 58 -10.54 -16.54 -21.68
N TYR A 59 -11.09 -16.10 -20.55
CA TYR A 59 -11.54 -14.73 -20.31
C TYR A 59 -10.80 -14.10 -19.13
N HIS A 60 -10.71 -12.78 -19.18
CA HIS A 60 -10.04 -12.01 -18.14
C HIS A 60 -10.91 -11.91 -16.89
N TYR A 61 -10.62 -12.70 -15.87
CA TYR A 61 -11.19 -12.54 -14.52
C TYR A 61 -10.09 -12.15 -13.52
N ASN A 62 -10.50 -11.53 -12.44
CA ASN A 62 -9.61 -11.17 -11.34
C ASN A 62 -10.37 -11.01 -10.02
N GLY A 63 -9.63 -11.12 -8.92
CA GLY A 63 -9.99 -10.63 -7.61
C GLY A 63 -9.05 -9.51 -7.18
N SER A 64 -9.47 -8.73 -6.22
CA SER A 64 -8.61 -7.76 -5.56
C SER A 64 -9.08 -7.48 -4.15
N THR A 65 -8.16 -7.58 -3.20
CA THR A 65 -8.38 -7.19 -1.81
C THR A 65 -7.85 -5.78 -1.59
N GLY A 66 -8.76 -4.79 -1.62
CA GLY A 66 -8.45 -3.39 -1.37
C GLY A 66 -8.40 -3.05 0.12
N LYS A 67 -8.28 -1.74 0.44
CA LYS A 67 -8.27 -1.25 1.83
C LYS A 67 -9.58 -1.57 2.56
N VAL A 68 -10.73 -1.28 1.93
CA VAL A 68 -12.05 -1.39 2.57
C VAL A 68 -13.05 -2.27 1.81
N VAL A 69 -12.68 -2.75 0.61
CA VAL A 69 -13.52 -3.62 -0.21
C VAL A 69 -12.72 -4.76 -0.80
N THR A 70 -13.39 -5.91 -1.01
CA THR A 70 -12.90 -7.01 -1.84
C THR A 70 -13.79 -7.09 -3.08
N HIS A 71 -13.18 -7.23 -4.25
CA HIS A 71 -13.84 -7.14 -5.55
C HIS A 71 -13.47 -8.32 -6.42
N PHE A 72 -14.48 -9.08 -6.86
CA PHE A 72 -14.35 -10.13 -7.87
C PHE A 72 -15.00 -9.65 -9.17
N HIS A 73 -14.31 -9.76 -10.30
CA HIS A 73 -14.85 -9.29 -11.58
C HIS A 73 -14.36 -10.12 -12.77
N LEU A 74 -15.17 -10.10 -13.83
CA LEU A 74 -14.86 -10.76 -15.10
C LEU A 74 -15.37 -9.92 -16.27
N GLN A 75 -14.66 -9.98 -17.39
CA GLN A 75 -15.09 -9.49 -18.68
C GLN A 75 -15.11 -10.64 -19.69
N GLY A 76 -16.26 -10.87 -20.34
CA GLY A 76 -16.41 -11.98 -21.30
C GLY A 76 -17.84 -12.09 -21.83
N PRO A 77 -18.20 -13.23 -22.46
CA PRO A 77 -19.56 -13.55 -22.79
C PRO A 77 -20.46 -13.59 -21.56
N VAL A 78 -21.75 -13.32 -21.76
CA VAL A 78 -22.73 -13.25 -20.65
C VAL A 78 -22.79 -14.55 -19.83
N ASP A 79 -22.74 -15.70 -20.49
CA ASP A 79 -22.76 -17.01 -19.81
C ASP A 79 -21.52 -17.18 -18.92
N ALA A 80 -20.32 -16.82 -19.43
CA ALA A 80 -19.09 -16.89 -18.64
C ALA A 80 -19.14 -15.96 -17.42
N VAL A 81 -19.71 -14.76 -17.56
CA VAL A 81 -19.92 -13.82 -16.45
C VAL A 81 -20.86 -14.41 -15.40
N THR A 82 -21.96 -15.04 -15.86
CA THR A 82 -22.95 -15.68 -14.98
C THR A 82 -22.34 -16.84 -14.19
N ASP A 83 -21.60 -17.71 -14.89
CA ASP A 83 -20.92 -18.86 -14.29
C ASP A 83 -19.85 -18.44 -13.28
N PHE A 84 -19.09 -17.38 -13.61
CA PHE A 84 -18.08 -16.80 -12.73
C PHE A 84 -18.68 -16.32 -11.41
N LEU A 85 -19.73 -15.48 -11.47
CA LEU A 85 -20.37 -14.94 -10.27
C LEU A 85 -20.98 -16.04 -9.41
N ALA A 86 -21.65 -17.02 -10.03
CA ALA A 86 -22.19 -18.18 -9.33
C ALA A 86 -21.08 -19.04 -8.70
N SER A 87 -19.93 -19.17 -9.36
CA SER A 87 -18.77 -19.89 -8.82
C SER A 87 -18.17 -19.16 -7.62
N VAL A 88 -17.98 -17.84 -7.69
CA VAL A 88 -17.52 -17.02 -6.57
C VAL A 88 -18.41 -17.22 -5.34
N CYS A 89 -19.74 -17.10 -5.50
CA CYS A 89 -20.69 -17.29 -4.41
C CYS A 89 -20.62 -18.70 -3.80
N ARG A 90 -20.47 -19.74 -4.62
CA ARG A 90 -20.33 -21.13 -4.18
C ARG A 90 -19.02 -21.36 -3.44
N SER A 91 -17.91 -20.86 -3.96
CA SER A 91 -16.58 -21.01 -3.34
C SER A 91 -16.51 -20.31 -1.99
N LEU A 92 -17.15 -19.16 -1.82
CA LEU A 92 -17.25 -18.45 -0.53
C LEU A 92 -17.95 -19.28 0.56
N GLN A 93 -18.88 -20.17 0.19
CA GLN A 93 -19.59 -21.05 1.12
C GLN A 93 -18.86 -22.38 1.34
N HIS A 94 -18.02 -22.80 0.40
CA HIS A 94 -17.39 -24.12 0.39
C HIS A 94 -15.89 -23.99 0.09
N LEU A 95 -15.13 -23.48 1.09
CA LEU A 95 -13.69 -23.34 0.98
C LEU A 95 -13.01 -24.71 0.97
N ASP A 96 -12.03 -24.89 0.09
CA ASP A 96 -11.22 -26.11 0.02
C ASP A 96 -10.09 -26.06 1.05
N ASP A 97 -10.27 -26.75 2.17
CA ASP A 97 -9.28 -26.82 3.25
C ASP A 97 -7.94 -27.39 2.80
N ALA A 98 -7.94 -28.30 1.82
CA ALA A 98 -6.69 -28.92 1.33
C ALA A 98 -5.81 -27.92 0.57
N ARG A 99 -6.39 -26.81 0.11
CA ARG A 99 -5.66 -25.77 -0.62
C ARG A 99 -5.06 -24.69 0.27
N ILE A 100 -5.52 -24.55 1.53
CA ILE A 100 -5.14 -23.43 2.40
C ILE A 100 -3.62 -23.25 2.49
N GLU A 101 -2.86 -24.29 2.79
CA GLU A 101 -1.40 -24.18 2.95
C GLU A 101 -0.69 -23.87 1.62
N ILE A 102 -1.24 -24.34 0.51
CA ILE A 102 -0.70 -24.03 -0.82
C ILE A 102 -0.94 -22.56 -1.16
N GLU A 103 -2.16 -22.07 -0.96
CA GLU A 103 -2.49 -20.68 -1.23
C GLU A 103 -1.76 -19.71 -0.29
N LYS A 104 -1.55 -20.07 0.99
CA LYS A 104 -0.66 -19.30 1.89
C LYS A 104 0.76 -19.17 1.32
N SER A 105 1.28 -20.23 0.72
CA SER A 105 2.62 -20.22 0.10
C SER A 105 2.64 -19.31 -1.14
N ILE A 106 1.58 -19.33 -1.95
CA ILE A 106 1.44 -18.48 -3.13
C ILE A 106 1.37 -17.01 -2.72
N VAL A 107 0.46 -16.65 -1.82
CA VAL A 107 0.31 -15.27 -1.30
C VAL A 107 1.61 -14.77 -0.67
N SER A 108 2.31 -15.62 0.10
CA SER A 108 3.61 -15.26 0.68
C SER A 108 4.70 -15.03 -0.38
N THR A 109 4.63 -15.77 -1.49
CA THR A 109 5.57 -15.61 -2.62
C THR A 109 5.29 -14.31 -3.37
N GLU A 110 4.03 -13.98 -3.61
CA GLU A 110 3.61 -12.71 -4.21
C GLU A 110 4.05 -11.52 -3.36
N GLU A 111 3.86 -11.60 -2.05
CA GLU A 111 4.33 -10.57 -1.13
C GLU A 111 5.86 -10.41 -1.16
N GLY A 112 6.60 -11.53 -1.16
CA GLY A 112 8.06 -11.52 -1.27
C GLY A 112 8.57 -10.93 -2.60
N GLY A 113 7.77 -11.01 -3.66
CA GLY A 113 8.05 -10.40 -4.97
C GLY A 113 7.59 -8.95 -5.12
N ARG A 114 6.79 -8.44 -4.19
CA ARG A 114 6.26 -7.07 -4.24
C ARG A 114 7.38 -6.06 -4.06
N VAL A 115 7.46 -5.11 -4.96
CA VAL A 115 8.35 -3.95 -4.82
C VAL A 115 7.68 -2.95 -3.88
N VAL A 116 8.26 -2.78 -2.70
CA VAL A 116 7.81 -1.75 -1.74
C VAL A 116 8.21 -0.38 -2.27
N GLY A 117 7.22 0.47 -2.50
CA GLY A 117 7.40 1.84 -2.99
C GLY A 117 7.37 2.88 -1.86
N PRO A 118 7.76 4.12 -2.16
CA PRO A 118 7.72 5.22 -1.18
C PRO A 118 6.35 5.43 -0.55
N LEU A 119 5.28 5.25 -1.30
CA LEU A 119 3.90 5.43 -0.81
C LEU A 119 3.45 4.32 0.15
N ASP A 120 4.13 3.17 0.17
CA ASP A 120 3.80 2.08 1.10
C ASP A 120 4.14 2.42 2.57
N GLU A 121 5.00 3.42 2.82
CA GLU A 121 5.34 3.88 4.16
C GLU A 121 4.28 4.83 4.75
N MET A 122 3.54 5.56 3.90
CA MET A 122 2.62 6.62 4.31
C MET A 122 1.51 6.13 5.28
N PRO A 123 0.80 5.00 5.01
CA PRO A 123 -0.26 4.53 5.89
C PRO A 123 0.23 4.19 7.30
N LEU A 124 1.42 3.60 7.43
CA LEU A 124 2.04 3.28 8.72
C LEU A 124 2.25 4.53 9.57
N TRP A 125 2.85 5.57 8.99
CA TRP A 125 3.12 6.82 9.70
C TRP A 125 1.83 7.57 10.07
N ARG A 126 0.81 7.50 9.21
CA ARG A 126 -0.47 8.18 9.46
C ARG A 126 -1.34 7.45 10.47
N HIS A 127 -1.46 6.11 10.35
CA HIS A 127 -2.48 5.34 11.04
C HIS A 127 -1.92 4.35 12.08
N GLY A 128 -0.62 4.05 12.05
CA GLY A 128 -0.03 3.04 12.91
C GLY A 128 -0.24 1.61 12.39
N ALA A 129 -0.31 0.65 13.32
CA ALA A 129 -0.43 -0.79 13.03
C ALA A 129 -1.88 -1.30 13.16
N ARG A 130 -2.85 -0.55 12.68
CA ARG A 130 -4.29 -0.85 12.73
C ARG A 130 -5.02 -0.22 11.55
N ASP A 131 -6.22 -0.69 11.27
CA ASP A 131 -7.11 -0.23 10.20
C ASP A 131 -6.35 0.12 8.90
N HIS A 132 -6.44 1.34 8.39
CA HIS A 132 -5.80 1.77 7.15
C HIS A 132 -4.26 1.67 7.16
N GLY A 133 -3.62 1.65 8.32
CA GLY A 133 -2.17 1.50 8.46
C GLY A 133 -1.68 0.08 8.16
N LEU A 134 -2.56 -0.92 8.25
CA LEU A 134 -2.21 -2.33 8.03
C LEU A 134 -1.69 -2.59 6.62
N THR A 135 -2.04 -1.75 5.65
CA THR A 135 -1.56 -1.87 4.25
C THR A 135 -0.04 -1.74 4.12
N SER A 136 0.61 -1.12 5.08
CA SER A 136 2.09 -0.97 5.14
C SER A 136 2.80 -2.18 5.71
N PHE A 137 2.08 -3.11 6.33
CA PHE A 137 2.69 -4.27 6.99
C PHE A 137 2.64 -5.52 6.11
N PRO A 138 3.66 -6.40 6.22
CA PRO A 138 3.60 -7.71 5.61
C PRO A 138 2.45 -8.56 6.17
N GLN A 139 2.03 -9.55 5.39
CA GLN A 139 0.91 -10.43 5.74
C GLN A 139 1.33 -11.53 6.75
N TRP A 140 1.92 -11.12 7.87
CA TRP A 140 2.41 -12.04 8.91
C TRP A 140 1.32 -12.94 9.47
N GLY A 141 0.07 -12.46 9.51
CA GLY A 141 -1.08 -13.17 10.04
C GLY A 141 -1.39 -14.48 9.31
N LEU A 142 -1.02 -14.61 8.03
CA LEU A 142 -1.23 -15.83 7.25
C LEU A 142 -0.72 -17.09 7.96
N ARG A 143 0.34 -16.97 8.77
CA ARG A 143 0.94 -18.10 9.49
C ARG A 143 0.00 -18.73 10.50
N ASN A 144 -0.84 -17.91 11.12
CA ASN A 144 -1.75 -18.33 12.19
C ASN A 144 -3.17 -18.62 11.70
N VAL A 145 -3.54 -18.10 10.52
CA VAL A 145 -4.90 -18.27 9.95
C VAL A 145 -5.21 -19.76 9.75
N THR A 146 -6.32 -20.19 10.33
CA THR A 146 -6.84 -21.56 10.22
C THR A 146 -8.05 -21.62 9.29
N ALA A 147 -8.47 -22.84 8.90
CA ALA A 147 -9.70 -23.07 8.19
C ALA A 147 -10.94 -22.54 8.95
N GLY A 148 -10.90 -22.61 10.28
CA GLY A 148 -11.96 -22.06 11.14
C GLY A 148 -12.04 -20.54 11.03
N ASP A 149 -10.90 -19.85 11.10
CA ASP A 149 -10.84 -18.38 10.97
C ASP A 149 -11.34 -17.92 9.59
N LEU A 150 -10.98 -18.62 8.51
CA LEU A 150 -11.45 -18.31 7.15
C LEU A 150 -12.94 -18.47 7.00
N ARG A 151 -13.55 -19.54 7.56
CA ARG A 151 -14.99 -19.73 7.53
C ARG A 151 -15.74 -18.69 8.35
N GLU A 152 -15.22 -18.34 9.52
CA GLU A 152 -15.79 -17.28 10.36
C GLU A 152 -15.71 -15.92 9.63
N TRP A 153 -14.56 -15.63 9.01
CA TRP A 153 -14.36 -14.42 8.21
C TRP A 153 -15.32 -14.36 7.02
N ALA A 154 -15.45 -15.45 6.28
CA ALA A 154 -16.37 -15.55 5.14
C ALA A 154 -17.84 -15.38 5.60
N ALA A 155 -18.26 -16.09 6.65
CA ALA A 155 -19.61 -16.01 7.18
C ALA A 155 -19.97 -14.61 7.71
N ARG A 156 -18.98 -13.88 8.24
CA ARG A 156 -19.18 -12.52 8.76
C ARG A 156 -19.32 -11.50 7.65
N TYR A 157 -18.48 -11.56 6.64
CA TYR A 157 -18.31 -10.44 5.70
C TYR A 157 -18.83 -10.72 4.29
N PHE A 158 -18.83 -11.97 3.81
CA PHE A 158 -19.19 -12.30 2.45
C PHE A 158 -20.65 -12.75 2.37
N THR A 159 -21.55 -11.81 2.66
CA THR A 159 -22.98 -12.01 2.78
C THR A 159 -23.75 -11.08 1.82
N ARG A 160 -25.00 -11.42 1.48
CA ARG A 160 -25.83 -10.63 0.55
C ARG A 160 -26.04 -9.19 1.02
N GLY A 161 -26.24 -8.96 2.32
CA GLY A 161 -26.38 -7.61 2.88
C GLY A 161 -25.12 -6.77 2.83
N ASN A 162 -23.95 -7.42 2.73
CA ASN A 162 -22.63 -6.79 2.68
C ASN A 162 -22.02 -6.78 1.27
N ALA A 163 -22.84 -7.03 0.23
CA ALA A 163 -22.43 -7.10 -1.16
C ALA A 163 -23.15 -6.06 -2.02
N VAL A 164 -22.57 -5.72 -3.18
CA VAL A 164 -23.19 -5.01 -4.29
C VAL A 164 -22.70 -5.61 -5.60
N LEU A 165 -23.63 -5.96 -6.48
CA LEU A 165 -23.37 -6.38 -7.86
C LEU A 165 -23.30 -5.15 -8.77
N TRP A 166 -22.38 -5.11 -9.70
CA TRP A 166 -22.45 -4.24 -10.86
C TRP A 166 -22.38 -5.07 -12.15
N PHE A 167 -23.15 -4.66 -13.16
CA PHE A 167 -23.22 -5.35 -14.43
C PHE A 167 -23.31 -4.37 -15.59
N ALA A 168 -22.41 -4.49 -16.56
CA ALA A 168 -22.43 -3.79 -17.84
C ALA A 168 -22.68 -4.82 -18.96
N GLY A 169 -23.74 -4.63 -19.73
CA GLY A 169 -24.11 -5.53 -20.82
C GLY A 169 -25.37 -5.04 -21.51
N GLU A 170 -25.90 -5.83 -22.44
CA GLU A 170 -27.17 -5.49 -23.11
C GLU A 170 -28.33 -5.49 -22.13
N LYS A 171 -28.42 -6.53 -21.28
CA LYS A 171 -29.38 -6.67 -20.20
C LYS A 171 -28.87 -7.63 -19.13
N LEU A 172 -29.34 -7.47 -17.91
CA LEU A 172 -29.04 -8.38 -16.81
C LEU A 172 -29.54 -9.81 -17.14
N PRO A 173 -28.68 -10.86 -17.00
CA PRO A 173 -29.08 -12.24 -17.31
C PRO A 173 -30.21 -12.72 -16.40
N ALA A 174 -31.31 -13.20 -16.98
CA ALA A 174 -32.49 -13.68 -16.22
C ALA A 174 -32.19 -14.91 -15.35
N GLY A 175 -31.12 -15.66 -15.63
CA GLY A 175 -30.71 -16.85 -14.89
C GLY A 175 -29.61 -16.60 -13.86
N LEU A 176 -29.15 -15.35 -13.69
CA LEU A 176 -28.09 -15.03 -12.73
C LEU A 176 -28.54 -15.35 -11.29
N LYS A 177 -27.72 -16.13 -10.60
CA LYS A 177 -27.91 -16.53 -9.20
C LYS A 177 -26.73 -16.08 -8.36
N LEU A 178 -27.02 -15.39 -7.24
CA LEU A 178 -26.06 -14.97 -6.22
C LEU A 178 -26.44 -15.66 -4.90
N ASP A 179 -26.13 -16.96 -4.82
CA ASP A 179 -26.43 -17.75 -3.63
C ASP A 179 -25.44 -17.39 -2.51
N LEU A 180 -25.75 -16.30 -1.80
CA LEU A 180 -25.00 -15.80 -0.64
C LEU A 180 -25.85 -15.95 0.63
N PRO A 181 -25.21 -16.19 1.79
CA PRO A 181 -25.92 -16.21 3.06
C PRO A 181 -26.46 -14.83 3.43
N ASP A 182 -27.48 -14.80 4.27
CA ASP A 182 -27.96 -13.56 4.88
C ASP A 182 -26.90 -12.93 5.75
N GLY A 183 -26.95 -11.61 5.88
CA GLY A 183 -26.03 -10.85 6.72
C GLY A 183 -26.34 -9.36 6.70
N VAL A 184 -25.55 -8.62 7.48
CA VAL A 184 -25.71 -7.16 7.60
C VAL A 184 -24.58 -6.43 6.86
N ARG A 185 -24.84 -5.19 6.48
CA ARG A 185 -23.83 -4.27 5.96
C ARG A 185 -22.91 -3.86 7.09
N HIS A 186 -21.60 -3.98 6.88
CA HIS A 186 -20.59 -3.48 7.80
C HIS A 186 -20.20 -2.04 7.42
N PRO A 187 -20.05 -1.14 8.40
CA PRO A 187 -19.55 0.21 8.12
C PRO A 187 -18.08 0.16 7.64
N VAL A 188 -17.66 1.20 6.95
CA VAL A 188 -16.23 1.41 6.67
C VAL A 188 -15.49 1.60 8.00
N PRO A 189 -14.34 0.95 8.22
CA PRO A 189 -13.53 1.16 9.42
C PRO A 189 -13.14 2.62 9.56
N SER A 190 -13.36 3.18 10.75
CA SER A 190 -12.91 4.55 11.04
C SER A 190 -11.39 4.58 11.11
N PRO A 191 -10.73 5.48 10.36
CA PRO A 191 -9.27 5.56 10.38
C PRO A 191 -8.76 6.07 11.72
N SER A 192 -7.77 5.40 12.28
CA SER A 192 -6.99 5.90 13.41
C SER A 192 -6.00 6.99 12.99
N SER A 193 -5.40 7.67 13.95
CA SER A 193 -4.26 8.57 13.73
C SER A 193 -3.11 8.20 14.66
N ALA A 194 -1.92 8.03 14.11
CA ALA A 194 -0.67 7.94 14.85
C ALA A 194 0.05 9.31 14.92
N LEU A 195 -0.49 10.33 14.23
CA LEU A 195 0.06 11.69 14.20
C LEU A 195 -0.62 12.56 15.26
N PRO A 196 0.14 13.18 16.19
CA PRO A 196 -0.40 14.12 17.17
C PRO A 196 -0.94 15.40 16.54
N SER A 197 -0.35 15.81 15.42
CA SER A 197 -0.73 17.01 14.68
C SER A 197 -0.38 16.89 13.20
N THR A 198 -1.04 17.66 12.35
CA THR A 198 -0.74 17.88 10.94
C THR A 198 -0.69 19.39 10.64
N PRO A 199 0.06 19.86 9.66
CA PRO A 199 0.89 19.07 8.74
C PRO A 199 2.11 18.46 9.41
N ALA A 200 2.41 17.21 9.07
CA ALA A 200 3.53 16.46 9.63
C ALA A 200 4.47 15.96 8.54
N PHE A 201 5.72 15.64 8.90
CA PHE A 201 6.66 14.99 7.99
C PHE A 201 7.42 13.86 8.69
N PHE A 202 7.91 12.94 7.88
CA PHE A 202 8.90 11.93 8.30
C PHE A 202 9.97 11.76 7.23
N SER A 203 11.17 11.37 7.65
CA SER A 203 12.24 11.02 6.72
C SER A 203 12.04 9.58 6.24
N GLY A 204 11.75 9.42 4.93
CA GLY A 204 11.50 8.12 4.33
C GLY A 204 12.75 7.27 4.15
N SER A 205 12.54 6.02 3.71
CA SER A 205 13.63 5.07 3.43
C SER A 205 14.25 5.26 2.02
N SER A 206 13.70 6.14 1.19
CA SER A 206 14.08 6.38 -0.20
C SER A 206 14.55 7.82 -0.44
N HIS A 207 14.90 8.13 -1.68
CA HIS A 207 15.26 9.49 -2.12
C HIS A 207 14.07 10.27 -2.72
N ALA A 208 12.87 9.70 -2.70
CA ALA A 208 11.68 10.35 -3.22
C ALA A 208 11.06 11.32 -2.22
N THR A 209 10.31 12.29 -2.74
CA THR A 209 9.39 13.12 -1.97
C THR A 209 7.97 12.65 -2.22
N ALA A 210 7.20 12.42 -1.18
CA ALA A 210 5.80 12.03 -1.30
C ALA A 210 4.90 12.79 -0.34
N LEU A 211 3.65 12.97 -0.72
CA LEU A 211 2.60 13.60 0.06
C LEU A 211 1.42 12.62 0.19
N ASP A 212 0.85 12.58 1.36
CA ASP A 212 -0.45 11.98 1.66
C ASP A 212 -1.30 13.05 2.35
N ALA A 213 -2.48 13.37 1.80
CA ALA A 213 -3.38 14.35 2.35
C ALA A 213 -4.82 13.81 2.35
N VAL A 214 -5.55 14.08 3.43
CA VAL A 214 -6.96 13.70 3.56
C VAL A 214 -7.83 14.91 3.24
N VAL A 215 -8.69 14.76 2.24
CA VAL A 215 -9.61 15.82 1.77
C VAL A 215 -11.03 15.29 1.71
N ARG A 216 -12.03 16.16 1.71
CA ARG A 216 -13.42 15.75 1.46
C ARG A 216 -13.54 15.14 0.07
N ASP A 217 -14.32 14.05 -0.06
CA ASP A 217 -14.59 13.42 -1.35
C ASP A 217 -15.61 14.28 -2.14
N ARG A 218 -15.08 15.13 -3.04
CA ARG A 218 -15.87 16.04 -3.86
C ARG A 218 -15.17 16.36 -5.20
N PRO A 219 -15.89 16.80 -6.24
CA PRO A 219 -15.30 17.09 -7.55
C PRO A 219 -14.09 18.03 -7.51
N ALA A 220 -14.11 19.07 -6.68
CA ALA A 220 -12.98 19.99 -6.53
C ALA A 220 -11.70 19.31 -6.03
N SER A 221 -11.84 18.27 -5.18
CA SER A 221 -10.69 17.48 -4.66
C SER A 221 -10.09 16.59 -5.75
N MET A 222 -10.93 15.98 -6.59
CA MET A 222 -10.46 15.24 -7.76
C MET A 222 -9.77 16.16 -8.78
N VAL A 223 -10.31 17.37 -9.00
CA VAL A 223 -9.69 18.38 -9.87
C VAL A 223 -8.34 18.82 -9.30
N LEU A 224 -8.24 19.06 -7.98
CA LEU A 224 -6.96 19.39 -7.32
C LEU A 224 -5.90 18.32 -7.61
N ALA A 225 -6.22 17.02 -7.52
CA ALA A 225 -5.28 15.95 -7.84
C ALA A 225 -4.70 16.09 -9.26
N GLY A 226 -5.56 16.32 -10.26
CA GLY A 226 -5.12 16.51 -11.64
C GLY A 226 -4.31 17.82 -11.86
N VAL A 227 -4.64 18.89 -11.15
CA VAL A 227 -3.89 20.16 -11.20
C VAL A 227 -2.52 20.00 -10.56
N LEU A 228 -2.45 19.33 -9.40
CA LEU A 228 -1.19 19.03 -8.70
C LEU A 228 -0.26 18.20 -9.57
N GLU A 229 -0.77 17.12 -10.20
CA GLU A 229 0.02 16.28 -11.11
C GLU A 229 0.62 17.11 -12.25
N ARG A 230 -0.19 17.90 -12.95
CA ARG A 230 0.27 18.74 -14.06
C ARG A 230 1.38 19.70 -13.63
N ARG A 231 1.23 20.33 -12.47
CA ARG A 231 2.20 21.29 -11.95
C ARG A 231 3.49 20.65 -11.48
N LEU A 232 3.42 19.52 -10.77
CA LEU A 232 4.61 18.76 -10.38
C LEU A 232 5.35 18.25 -11.61
N PHE A 233 4.64 17.70 -12.59
CA PHE A 233 5.24 17.23 -13.84
C PHE A 233 5.93 18.37 -14.60
N ARG A 234 5.27 19.54 -14.74
CA ARG A 234 5.84 20.71 -15.40
C ARG A 234 7.08 21.21 -14.67
N ALA A 235 6.95 21.53 -13.39
CA ALA A 235 8.01 22.14 -12.60
C ALA A 235 9.23 21.23 -12.42
N LEU A 236 9.00 19.97 -12.01
CA LEU A 236 10.09 19.08 -11.64
C LEU A 236 10.70 18.34 -12.82
N ARG A 237 9.87 17.94 -13.81
CA ARG A 237 10.33 17.15 -14.94
C ARG A 237 10.66 18.02 -16.17
N GLN A 238 9.70 18.86 -16.62
CA GLN A 238 9.89 19.57 -17.89
C GLN A 238 10.80 20.79 -17.77
N GLU A 239 10.63 21.61 -16.73
CA GLU A 239 11.38 22.86 -16.57
C GLU A 239 12.73 22.63 -15.86
N ALA A 240 12.74 21.90 -14.76
CA ALA A 240 13.93 21.74 -13.94
C ALA A 240 14.75 20.45 -14.25
N GLY A 241 14.16 19.43 -14.87
CA GLY A 241 14.83 18.15 -15.15
C GLY A 241 15.35 17.44 -13.88
N LEU A 242 14.63 17.56 -12.78
CA LEU A 242 15.01 17.03 -11.45
C LEU A 242 14.43 15.65 -11.17
N SER A 243 13.26 15.33 -11.76
CA SER A 243 12.48 14.13 -11.51
C SER A 243 12.11 13.44 -12.83
N TYR A 244 12.06 12.12 -12.83
CA TYR A 244 11.53 11.35 -13.96
C TYR A 244 10.04 11.07 -13.78
N THR A 245 9.60 10.79 -12.54
CA THR A 245 8.23 10.47 -12.18
C THR A 245 7.64 11.57 -11.30
N ALA A 246 6.58 12.22 -11.76
CA ALA A 246 5.71 13.05 -10.93
C ALA A 246 4.27 12.58 -11.17
N ALA A 247 3.63 12.04 -10.16
CA ALA A 247 2.32 11.42 -10.26
C ALA A 247 1.47 11.73 -9.03
N THR A 248 0.15 11.74 -9.23
CA THR A 248 -0.83 11.85 -8.15
C THR A 248 -1.84 10.71 -8.24
N ASN A 249 -2.46 10.38 -7.11
CA ASN A 249 -3.61 9.50 -7.06
C ASN A 249 -4.68 10.10 -6.15
N TYR A 250 -5.93 9.86 -6.49
CA TYR A 250 -7.11 10.24 -5.71
C TYR A 250 -7.89 8.99 -5.37
N ASP A 251 -7.98 8.65 -4.09
CA ASP A 251 -8.52 7.38 -3.59
C ASP A 251 -9.65 7.63 -2.57
N PRO A 252 -10.94 7.55 -2.99
CA PRO A 252 -12.07 7.65 -2.08
C PRO A 252 -12.03 6.58 -1.00
N ARG A 253 -12.21 6.98 0.27
CA ARG A 253 -12.16 6.06 1.41
C ARG A 253 -13.48 5.37 1.72
N GLY A 254 -14.60 5.91 1.21
CA GLY A 254 -15.94 5.41 1.51
C GLY A 254 -16.55 5.97 2.81
N ASP A 255 -15.93 6.95 3.44
CA ASP A 255 -16.40 7.65 4.65
C ASP A 255 -16.67 9.15 4.42
N GLY A 256 -16.83 9.56 3.16
CA GLY A 256 -16.99 10.96 2.77
C GLY A 256 -15.67 11.73 2.60
N PHE A 257 -14.54 11.06 2.75
CA PHE A 257 -13.21 11.59 2.51
C PHE A 257 -12.47 10.79 1.43
N ALA A 258 -11.43 11.39 0.87
CA ALA A 258 -10.51 10.77 -0.05
C ALA A 258 -9.06 11.02 0.41
N VAL A 259 -8.16 10.12 0.04
CA VAL A 259 -6.73 10.30 0.19
C VAL A 259 -6.16 10.79 -1.13
N LEU A 260 -5.59 11.99 -1.12
CA LEU A 260 -4.81 12.55 -2.20
C LEU A 260 -3.33 12.22 -1.94
N THR A 261 -2.73 11.41 -2.78
CA THR A 261 -1.30 11.14 -2.73
C THR A 261 -0.58 11.78 -3.91
N ALA A 262 0.64 12.26 -3.67
CA ALA A 262 1.53 12.75 -4.73
C ALA A 262 2.94 12.21 -4.49
N LEU A 263 3.66 11.93 -5.56
CA LEU A 263 5.01 11.38 -5.53
C LEU A 263 5.87 12.07 -6.58
N ALA A 264 7.09 12.42 -6.21
CA ALA A 264 8.16 12.77 -7.13
C ALA A 264 9.44 11.99 -6.77
N ASP A 265 10.00 11.26 -7.73
CA ASP A 265 11.31 10.65 -7.58
C ASP A 265 12.41 11.72 -7.73
N ALA A 266 13.61 11.43 -7.26
CA ALA A 266 14.74 12.33 -7.40
C ALA A 266 15.92 11.64 -8.09
N LEU A 267 16.53 12.34 -9.04
CA LEU A 267 17.82 11.93 -9.58
C LEU A 267 18.90 12.01 -8.48
N PRO A 268 19.97 11.19 -8.56
CA PRO A 268 21.04 11.21 -7.58
C PRO A 268 21.61 12.63 -7.37
N GLY A 269 21.69 13.05 -6.10
CA GLY A 269 22.18 14.38 -5.72
C GLY A 269 21.22 15.55 -6.00
N LYS A 270 19.95 15.26 -6.34
CA LYS A 270 18.91 16.27 -6.61
C LYS A 270 17.76 16.26 -5.58
N GLN A 271 17.87 15.47 -4.52
CA GLN A 271 16.80 15.23 -3.55
C GLN A 271 16.29 16.53 -2.91
N ASP A 272 17.19 17.40 -2.45
CA ASP A 272 16.82 18.66 -1.82
C ASP A 272 16.13 19.62 -2.80
N ALA A 273 16.57 19.63 -4.05
CA ALA A 273 15.96 20.45 -5.10
C ALA A 273 14.56 19.94 -5.47
N VAL A 274 14.34 18.59 -5.48
CA VAL A 274 13.03 17.99 -5.68
C VAL A 274 12.11 18.33 -4.51
N LEU A 275 12.57 18.18 -3.26
CA LEU A 275 11.80 18.54 -2.08
C LEU A 275 11.39 20.02 -2.10
N GLY A 276 12.33 20.93 -2.38
CA GLY A 276 12.06 22.36 -2.48
C GLY A 276 11.04 22.66 -3.57
N GLY A 277 11.24 22.18 -4.79
CA GLY A 277 10.32 22.41 -5.91
C GLY A 277 8.93 21.78 -5.70
N PHE A 278 8.87 20.63 -5.00
CA PHE A 278 7.60 20.00 -4.61
C PHE A 278 6.80 20.90 -3.66
N LEU A 279 7.45 21.45 -2.64
CA LEU A 279 6.85 22.36 -1.67
C LEU A 279 6.47 23.71 -2.29
N ASP A 280 7.27 24.22 -3.24
CA ASP A 280 6.94 25.41 -4.01
C ASP A 280 5.66 25.23 -4.82
N VAL A 281 5.48 24.06 -5.46
CA VAL A 281 4.24 23.73 -6.18
C VAL A 281 3.04 23.69 -5.23
N LEU A 282 3.16 23.04 -4.07
CA LEU A 282 2.09 23.01 -3.06
C LEU A 282 1.71 24.42 -2.58
N THR A 283 2.71 25.26 -2.36
CA THR A 283 2.48 26.67 -1.96
C THR A 283 1.80 27.46 -3.07
N ALA A 284 2.24 27.31 -4.31
CA ALA A 284 1.67 27.99 -5.47
C ALA A 284 0.22 27.59 -5.75
N LEU A 285 -0.21 26.38 -5.41
CA LEU A 285 -1.62 25.97 -5.52
C LEU A 285 -2.57 26.76 -4.61
N ARG A 286 -2.07 27.31 -3.51
CA ARG A 286 -2.88 28.09 -2.55
C ARG A 286 -3.05 29.54 -2.96
N VAL A 287 -2.07 30.13 -3.61
CA VAL A 287 -2.02 31.60 -3.85
C VAL A 287 -1.78 31.97 -5.32
N GLY A 288 -1.37 31.03 -6.15
CA GLY A 288 -0.98 31.29 -7.54
C GLY A 288 -2.16 31.30 -8.54
N GLN A 289 -1.84 31.63 -9.77
CA GLN A 289 -2.75 31.51 -10.91
C GLN A 289 -2.82 30.04 -11.34
N ILE A 290 -4.01 29.45 -11.24
CA ILE A 290 -4.25 28.02 -11.56
C ILE A 290 -5.42 27.82 -12.53
N ASP A 291 -6.02 28.90 -13.03
CA ASP A 291 -7.27 28.89 -13.80
C ASP A 291 -7.15 28.01 -15.06
N ASP A 292 -6.06 28.14 -15.82
CA ASP A 292 -5.83 27.34 -17.04
C ASP A 292 -5.62 25.85 -16.74
N ASP A 293 -4.95 25.53 -15.63
CA ASP A 293 -4.75 24.14 -15.21
C ASP A 293 -6.08 23.52 -14.74
N VAL A 294 -6.89 24.27 -13.99
CA VAL A 294 -8.24 23.86 -13.57
C VAL A 294 -9.12 23.62 -14.79
N ALA A 295 -9.20 24.57 -15.72
CA ALA A 295 -9.99 24.44 -16.95
C ALA A 295 -9.58 23.19 -17.75
N SER A 296 -8.27 22.95 -17.91
CA SER A 296 -7.75 21.79 -18.64
C SER A 296 -8.11 20.45 -17.96
N VAL A 297 -8.08 20.38 -16.63
CA VAL A 297 -8.45 19.17 -15.88
C VAL A 297 -9.95 18.93 -15.96
N VAL A 298 -10.78 19.97 -15.80
CA VAL A 298 -12.23 19.88 -15.90
C VAL A 298 -12.65 19.41 -17.29
N ILE A 299 -12.07 19.97 -18.36
CA ILE A 299 -12.36 19.54 -19.75
C ILE A 299 -12.06 18.06 -19.91
N ARG A 300 -10.90 17.58 -19.45
CA ARG A 300 -10.52 16.17 -19.56
C ARG A 300 -11.45 15.25 -18.75
N ALA A 301 -11.78 15.64 -17.51
CA ALA A 301 -12.66 14.86 -16.63
C ALA A 301 -14.09 14.78 -17.18
N THR A 302 -14.63 15.88 -17.73
CA THR A 302 -15.97 15.90 -18.33
C THR A 302 -16.01 15.13 -19.64
N ALA A 303 -14.98 15.21 -20.48
CA ALA A 303 -14.89 14.44 -21.73
C ALA A 303 -14.91 12.93 -21.47
N ALA A 304 -14.26 12.46 -20.39
CA ALA A 304 -14.31 11.06 -19.99
C ALA A 304 -15.72 10.59 -19.60
N LEU A 305 -16.56 11.50 -19.08
CA LEU A 305 -17.95 11.22 -18.70
C LEU A 305 -18.94 11.35 -19.88
N GLU A 306 -18.55 11.95 -20.98
CA GLU A 306 -19.39 12.15 -22.17
C GLU A 306 -19.27 10.99 -23.19
N GLY A 307 -18.35 10.03 -22.97
CA GLY A 307 -18.17 8.86 -23.84
C GLY A 307 -19.36 7.91 -23.81
N ASP A 308 -19.54 7.14 -24.90
CA ASP A 308 -20.66 6.19 -25.05
C ASP A 308 -20.73 5.11 -23.95
N ASP A 309 -19.59 4.69 -23.42
CA ASP A 309 -19.44 3.66 -22.38
C ASP A 309 -19.25 4.26 -20.96
N ALA A 310 -19.44 5.57 -20.80
CA ALA A 310 -19.14 6.28 -19.55
C ALA A 310 -19.95 5.73 -18.34
N ASP A 311 -21.23 5.41 -18.54
CA ASP A 311 -22.05 4.86 -17.45
C ASP A 311 -21.59 3.44 -17.06
N ALA A 312 -21.23 2.60 -18.03
CA ALA A 312 -20.67 1.27 -17.77
C ALA A 312 -19.30 1.34 -17.06
N ALA A 313 -18.45 2.32 -17.44
CA ALA A 313 -17.17 2.54 -16.79
C ALA A 313 -17.30 3.03 -15.32
N ARG A 314 -18.38 3.71 -14.98
CA ARG A 314 -18.67 4.21 -13.62
C ARG A 314 -19.22 3.15 -12.67
N LEU A 315 -19.74 2.03 -13.18
CA LEU A 315 -20.43 1.04 -12.35
C LEU A 315 -19.62 0.56 -11.13
N PRO A 316 -18.32 0.23 -11.22
CA PRO A 316 -17.56 -0.18 -10.03
C PRO A 316 -17.52 0.92 -8.95
N GLY A 317 -17.36 2.18 -9.35
CA GLY A 317 -17.39 3.33 -8.43
C GLY A 317 -18.77 3.55 -7.81
N VAL A 318 -19.85 3.42 -8.60
CA VAL A 318 -21.23 3.51 -8.11
C VAL A 318 -21.55 2.35 -7.14
N ALA A 319 -21.08 1.15 -7.45
CA ALA A 319 -21.23 0.00 -6.56
C ALA A 319 -20.46 0.22 -5.24
N PHE A 320 -19.26 0.78 -5.30
CA PHE A 320 -18.50 1.19 -4.12
C PHE A 320 -19.24 2.24 -3.27
N GLN A 321 -19.79 3.28 -3.89
CA GLN A 321 -20.58 4.29 -3.19
C GLN A 321 -21.80 3.68 -2.48
N LEU A 322 -22.54 2.81 -3.16
CA LEU A 322 -23.68 2.10 -2.55
C LEU A 322 -23.23 1.21 -1.39
N LEU A 323 -22.11 0.51 -1.57
CA LEU A 323 -21.58 -0.42 -0.58
C LEU A 323 -21.11 0.28 0.70
N THR A 324 -20.66 1.54 0.56
CA THR A 324 -20.13 2.38 1.65
C THR A 324 -21.13 3.44 2.14
N ASP A 325 -22.41 3.33 1.72
CA ASP A 325 -23.49 4.26 2.07
C ASP A 325 -23.20 5.72 1.68
N GLN A 326 -22.40 5.91 0.61
CA GLN A 326 -22.13 7.25 0.06
C GLN A 326 -23.20 7.66 -0.96
N PRO A 327 -23.46 8.98 -1.13
CA PRO A 327 -24.38 9.46 -2.13
C PRO A 327 -23.95 9.04 -3.55
N VAL A 328 -24.87 8.43 -4.28
CA VAL A 328 -24.65 8.13 -5.69
C VAL A 328 -25.24 9.27 -6.53
N VAL A 329 -24.35 9.93 -7.25
CA VAL A 329 -24.67 11.07 -8.11
C VAL A 329 -24.82 10.60 -9.56
N ASP A 330 -25.90 11.03 -10.23
CA ASP A 330 -26.05 10.75 -11.66
C ASP A 330 -24.97 11.46 -12.49
N ARG A 331 -24.74 10.97 -13.71
CA ARG A 331 -23.67 11.48 -14.58
C ARG A 331 -23.84 12.95 -14.92
N ASP A 332 -25.05 13.37 -15.25
CA ASP A 332 -25.30 14.74 -15.70
C ASP A 332 -25.11 15.73 -14.54
N HIS A 333 -25.47 15.31 -13.32
CA HIS A 333 -25.20 16.09 -12.12
C HIS A 333 -23.69 16.20 -11.88
N LEU A 334 -22.94 15.07 -11.95
CA LEU A 334 -21.48 15.06 -11.79
C LEU A 334 -20.79 15.96 -12.84
N VAL A 335 -21.24 15.92 -14.10
CA VAL A 335 -20.71 16.80 -15.16
C VAL A 335 -20.99 18.27 -14.84
N ARG A 336 -22.19 18.61 -14.33
CA ARG A 336 -22.49 19.99 -13.91
C ARG A 336 -21.61 20.43 -12.75
N GLU A 337 -21.45 19.60 -11.72
CA GLU A 337 -20.57 19.90 -10.58
C GLU A 337 -19.12 20.08 -11.01
N LEU A 338 -18.58 19.21 -11.88
CA LEU A 338 -17.24 19.36 -12.41
C LEU A 338 -17.06 20.66 -13.21
N LYS A 339 -18.03 21.00 -14.06
CA LYS A 339 -18.01 22.27 -14.84
C LYS A 339 -18.13 23.52 -13.95
N ALA A 340 -18.66 23.36 -12.75
CA ALA A 340 -18.77 24.47 -11.78
C ALA A 340 -17.50 24.62 -10.91
N VAL A 341 -16.54 23.70 -10.99
CA VAL A 341 -15.29 23.81 -10.24
C VAL A 341 -14.44 24.94 -10.83
N ASP A 342 -14.16 25.94 -10.02
CA ASP A 342 -13.27 27.05 -10.34
C ASP A 342 -11.95 27.01 -9.54
N ALA A 343 -11.08 27.98 -9.84
CA ALA A 343 -9.80 28.08 -9.14
C ALA A 343 -9.94 28.39 -7.65
N ALA A 344 -11.01 29.03 -7.21
CA ALA A 344 -11.26 29.34 -5.81
C ALA A 344 -11.59 28.06 -5.03
N ALA A 345 -12.47 27.21 -5.57
CA ALA A 345 -12.79 25.92 -4.99
C ALA A 345 -11.57 24.99 -4.90
N VAL A 346 -10.71 24.98 -5.92
CA VAL A 346 -9.47 24.18 -5.91
C VAL A 346 -8.48 24.71 -4.87
N ARG A 347 -8.35 26.04 -4.70
CA ARG A 347 -7.50 26.64 -3.65
C ARG A 347 -7.98 26.29 -2.24
N GLU A 348 -9.29 26.28 -2.01
CA GLU A 348 -9.88 25.85 -0.73
C GLU A 348 -9.46 24.43 -0.41
N VAL A 349 -9.57 23.50 -1.36
CA VAL A 349 -9.13 22.10 -1.17
C VAL A 349 -7.62 22.02 -1.00
N ALA A 350 -6.82 22.84 -1.67
CA ALA A 350 -5.37 22.86 -1.48
C ALA A 350 -4.96 23.30 -0.06
N VAL A 351 -5.74 24.17 0.58
CA VAL A 351 -5.57 24.52 2.01
C VAL A 351 -5.93 23.33 2.88
N GLU A 352 -7.11 22.70 2.67
CA GLU A 352 -7.56 21.50 3.39
C GLU A 352 -6.51 20.36 3.27
N ALA A 353 -6.00 20.14 2.07
CA ALA A 353 -4.97 19.14 1.81
C ALA A 353 -3.67 19.41 2.60
N LEU A 354 -3.22 20.66 2.66
CA LEU A 354 -2.02 21.01 3.40
C LEU A 354 -2.23 20.89 4.92
N GLU A 355 -3.39 21.27 5.43
CA GLU A 355 -3.73 21.16 6.86
C GLU A 355 -3.71 19.70 7.34
N SER A 356 -4.10 18.76 6.47
CA SER A 356 -4.11 17.32 6.76
C SER A 356 -2.83 16.60 6.32
N ALA A 357 -1.85 17.31 5.73
CA ALA A 357 -0.71 16.71 5.03
C ALA A 357 0.20 15.88 5.94
N LEU A 358 0.63 14.72 5.41
CA LEU A 358 1.79 13.98 5.83
C LEU A 358 2.79 13.98 4.66
N LEU A 359 3.97 14.54 4.88
CA LEU A 359 5.04 14.64 3.90
C LEU A 359 6.13 13.61 4.19
N MET A 360 6.45 12.77 3.23
CA MET A 360 7.67 11.97 3.26
C MET A 360 8.79 12.77 2.60
N THR A 361 9.82 13.08 3.37
CA THR A 361 11.04 13.71 2.85
C THR A 361 12.07 12.65 2.42
N PRO A 362 12.98 12.96 1.52
CA PRO A 362 14.10 12.08 1.20
C PRO A 362 14.89 11.68 2.45
N LEU A 363 15.51 10.50 2.41
CA LEU A 363 16.29 9.96 3.52
C LEU A 363 17.26 10.98 4.10
N GLY A 364 17.14 11.23 5.41
CA GLY A 364 18.01 12.14 6.16
C GLY A 364 17.70 13.63 6.00
N THR A 365 16.60 14.00 5.31
CA THR A 365 16.17 15.40 5.18
C THR A 365 15.00 15.73 6.09
N THR A 366 14.78 17.02 6.34
CA THR A 366 13.74 17.54 7.25
C THR A 366 12.89 18.60 6.56
N ALA A 367 11.71 18.90 7.13
CA ALA A 367 10.77 19.87 6.58
C ALA A 367 10.21 20.88 7.59
N GLU A 368 10.82 21.01 8.79
CA GLU A 368 10.42 22.02 9.78
C GLU A 368 10.49 23.44 9.21
N TRP A 369 11.46 23.71 8.37
CA TRP A 369 11.65 25.00 7.69
C TRP A 369 10.47 25.39 6.78
N ALA A 370 9.69 24.38 6.35
CA ALA A 370 8.47 24.58 5.54
C ALA A 370 7.18 24.56 6.38
N GLY A 371 7.27 24.52 7.71
CA GLY A 371 6.13 24.55 8.63
C GLY A 371 5.52 23.18 8.93
N PHE A 372 6.19 22.08 8.59
CA PHE A 372 5.77 20.73 8.95
C PHE A 372 6.33 20.34 10.32
N THR A 373 5.56 19.62 11.11
CA THR A 373 6.00 19.05 12.40
C THR A 373 6.56 17.66 12.18
N ALA A 374 7.69 17.33 12.81
CA ALA A 374 8.24 15.98 12.73
C ALA A 374 7.25 14.95 13.33
N ALA A 375 6.95 13.90 12.56
CA ALA A 375 6.17 12.78 13.07
C ALA A 375 6.94 12.05 14.20
N PRO A 376 6.25 11.53 15.21
CA PRO A 376 6.92 10.90 16.34
C PRO A 376 7.64 9.61 15.88
N THR A 377 8.90 9.47 16.27
CA THR A 377 9.71 8.25 16.03
C THR A 377 9.65 7.28 17.21
N GLY A 378 8.96 7.63 18.27
CA GLY A 378 8.72 6.83 19.45
C GLY A 378 7.28 6.95 19.92
N SER A 379 6.85 6.06 20.82
CA SER A 379 5.51 6.10 21.36
C SER A 379 5.22 7.44 22.03
N THR A 380 4.04 7.99 21.77
CA THR A 380 3.52 9.17 22.47
C THR A 380 3.02 8.82 23.88
N ALA A 381 3.04 7.54 24.27
CA ALA A 381 2.78 7.11 25.63
C ALA A 381 3.79 7.74 26.60
N ALA A 382 3.37 7.96 27.84
CA ALA A 382 4.24 8.50 28.88
C ALA A 382 5.55 7.72 28.96
N PRO A 383 6.69 8.37 29.24
CA PRO A 383 7.96 7.68 29.40
C PRO A 383 7.81 6.53 30.40
N PRO A 384 8.47 5.38 30.17
CA PRO A 384 8.31 4.23 31.03
C PRO A 384 8.71 4.61 32.46
N PRO A 385 7.93 4.20 33.47
CA PRO A 385 8.39 4.31 34.83
C PRO A 385 9.74 3.58 34.95
N ALA A 386 10.63 4.10 35.76
CA ALA A 386 11.94 3.49 36.02
C ALA A 386 11.84 2.07 36.66
N ALA A 387 10.61 1.59 36.92
CA ALA A 387 10.27 0.33 37.54
C ALA A 387 10.12 -0.80 36.47
N GLY A 388 10.90 -1.84 36.60
CA GLY A 388 10.88 -3.04 35.77
C GLY A 388 12.23 -3.75 35.81
N ASP A 389 12.24 -5.01 35.33
CA ASP A 389 13.46 -5.79 35.18
C ASP A 389 14.32 -5.19 34.08
N GLN A 390 15.56 -4.84 34.41
CA GLN A 390 16.48 -4.19 33.48
C GLN A 390 17.48 -5.19 32.92
N HIS A 391 17.55 -5.27 31.59
CA HIS A 391 18.46 -6.13 30.86
C HIS A 391 19.41 -5.25 30.05
N HIS A 392 20.69 -5.26 30.43
CA HIS A 392 21.71 -4.48 29.71
C HIS A 392 22.05 -5.16 28.38
N ALA A 393 22.31 -4.37 27.37
CA ALA A 393 22.74 -4.86 26.09
C ALA A 393 24.21 -5.30 26.15
N SER A 394 24.48 -6.57 25.84
CA SER A 394 25.85 -7.11 25.77
C SER A 394 26.59 -6.54 24.57
N GLY A 395 27.80 -6.01 24.79
CA GLY A 395 28.69 -5.54 23.70
C GLY A 395 28.27 -4.24 23.02
N THR A 396 27.26 -3.55 23.53
CA THR A 396 26.83 -2.20 23.09
C THR A 396 27.22 -1.15 24.14
N ASP A 397 26.85 0.10 23.92
CA ASP A 397 26.99 1.13 24.95
C ASP A 397 26.31 0.63 26.25
N PRO A 398 27.01 0.62 27.39
CA PRO A 398 26.46 0.12 28.66
C PRO A 398 25.20 0.86 29.12
N ALA A 399 24.86 1.96 28.49
CA ALA A 399 23.65 2.71 28.77
C ALA A 399 22.41 2.21 27.99
N ASP A 400 22.58 1.41 26.93
CA ASP A 400 21.46 0.75 26.24
C ASP A 400 20.87 -0.36 27.12
N ARG A 401 19.59 -0.29 27.40
CA ARG A 401 18.91 -1.27 28.24
C ARG A 401 17.49 -1.55 27.78
N LEU A 402 17.09 -2.80 27.87
CA LEU A 402 15.70 -3.21 27.80
C LEU A 402 15.10 -3.18 29.19
N VAL A 403 13.93 -2.57 29.35
CA VAL A 403 13.16 -2.56 30.61
C VAL A 403 11.87 -3.34 30.38
N VAL A 404 11.68 -4.43 31.11
CA VAL A 404 10.45 -5.22 31.11
C VAL A 404 9.64 -4.87 32.35
N GLY A 405 8.68 -3.97 32.19
CA GLY A 405 7.77 -3.53 33.24
C GLY A 405 6.55 -4.43 33.37
N LEU A 406 5.63 -4.09 34.30
CA LEU A 406 4.36 -4.81 34.46
C LEU A 406 3.41 -4.57 33.27
N GLU A 407 3.42 -3.37 32.68
CA GLU A 407 2.48 -2.93 31.65
C GLU A 407 3.11 -2.69 30.29
N HIS A 408 4.44 -2.73 30.18
CA HIS A 408 5.15 -2.33 28.97
C HIS A 408 6.52 -3.00 28.82
N VAL A 409 7.05 -2.94 27.62
CA VAL A 409 8.47 -3.18 27.34
C VAL A 409 9.04 -1.92 26.70
N SER A 410 10.22 -1.50 27.16
CA SER A 410 10.89 -0.28 26.67
C SER A 410 12.35 -0.56 26.34
N LEU A 411 12.80 -0.02 25.22
CA LEU A 411 14.22 0.12 24.90
C LEU A 411 14.65 1.55 25.26
N VAL A 412 15.60 1.68 26.16
CA VAL A 412 16.11 2.97 26.65
C VAL A 412 17.54 3.15 26.12
N THR A 413 17.78 4.24 25.41
CA THR A 413 19.08 4.60 24.85
C THR A 413 19.88 5.48 25.83
N PRO A 414 21.23 5.67 25.63
CA PRO A 414 22.08 6.45 26.51
C PRO A 414 21.62 7.90 26.72
N ASP A 415 21.07 8.52 25.69
CA ASP A 415 20.47 9.87 25.75
C ASP A 415 19.11 9.93 26.43
N ARG A 416 18.72 8.82 27.08
CA ARG A 416 17.45 8.63 27.82
C ARG A 416 16.19 8.71 26.96
N ARG A 417 16.28 8.57 25.66
CA ARG A 417 15.11 8.33 24.82
C ARG A 417 14.60 6.91 25.08
N ALA A 418 13.30 6.77 25.17
CA ALA A 418 12.67 5.48 25.37
C ALA A 418 11.72 5.17 24.20
N THR A 419 11.91 4.00 23.62
CA THR A 419 10.94 3.40 22.70
C THR A 419 10.14 2.38 23.50
N THR A 420 8.82 2.60 23.63
CA THR A 420 7.97 1.82 24.54
C THR A 420 6.80 1.21 23.78
N VAL A 421 6.51 -0.07 24.04
CA VAL A 421 5.26 -0.73 23.64
C VAL A 421 4.55 -1.24 24.90
N ARG A 422 3.31 -0.82 25.09
CA ARG A 422 2.46 -1.32 26.18
C ARG A 422 1.83 -2.64 25.78
N PHE A 423 1.61 -3.55 26.73
CA PHE A 423 1.00 -4.85 26.44
C PHE A 423 -0.46 -4.74 25.99
N ASP A 424 -1.21 -3.79 26.52
CA ASP A 424 -2.60 -3.53 26.14
C ASP A 424 -2.71 -2.93 24.71
N ASN A 425 -1.71 -2.14 24.28
CA ASN A 425 -1.62 -1.52 22.96
C ASN A 425 -0.74 -2.30 21.98
N CYS A 426 -0.33 -3.53 22.32
CA CYS A 426 0.44 -4.37 21.42
C CYS A 426 -0.48 -4.89 20.28
N ALA A 427 -0.25 -4.43 19.05
CA ALA A 427 -0.99 -4.89 17.87
C ALA A 427 -0.58 -6.31 17.48
N ALA A 428 0.72 -6.64 17.56
CA ALA A 428 1.24 -7.99 17.36
C ALA A 428 2.57 -8.21 18.09
N LEU A 429 2.80 -9.47 18.50
CA LEU A 429 4.06 -9.99 18.98
C LEU A 429 4.57 -11.06 18.04
N LEU A 430 5.63 -10.76 17.30
CA LEU A 430 6.31 -11.74 16.44
C LEU A 430 7.27 -12.58 17.32
N ALA A 431 7.03 -13.88 17.39
CA ALA A 431 7.79 -14.81 18.23
C ALA A 431 8.67 -15.74 17.38
N TYR A 432 9.98 -15.61 17.49
CA TYR A 432 10.95 -16.42 16.76
C TYR A 432 11.40 -17.63 17.60
N PRO A 433 11.67 -18.80 16.97
CA PRO A 433 12.10 -20.02 17.68
C PRO A 433 13.40 -19.86 18.47
N ASP A 434 14.29 -18.96 18.05
CA ASP A 434 15.55 -18.64 18.73
C ASP A 434 15.38 -17.80 20.01
N GLY A 435 14.14 -17.46 20.38
CA GLY A 435 13.80 -16.66 21.54
C GLY A 435 13.63 -15.17 21.24
N GLY A 436 14.01 -14.68 20.07
CA GLY A 436 13.80 -13.29 19.66
C GLY A 436 12.32 -12.91 19.62
N ARG A 437 12.00 -11.64 19.96
CA ARG A 437 10.65 -11.09 19.89
C ARG A 437 10.67 -9.71 19.26
N LEU A 438 9.63 -9.41 18.47
CA LEU A 438 9.34 -8.06 18.02
C LEU A 438 7.93 -7.70 18.48
N MET A 439 7.82 -6.80 19.44
CA MET A 439 6.54 -6.21 19.83
C MET A 439 6.26 -5.02 18.92
N VAL A 440 5.09 -4.98 18.31
CA VAL A 440 4.60 -3.86 17.51
C VAL A 440 3.41 -3.24 18.22
N GLY A 441 3.51 -1.95 18.56
CA GLY A 441 2.43 -1.17 19.14
C GLY A 441 1.39 -0.77 18.09
N ASP A 442 0.21 -0.43 18.51
CA ASP A 442 -0.87 0.06 17.64
C ASP A 442 -0.54 1.41 16.95
N ASP A 443 0.45 2.15 17.48
CA ASP A 443 1.06 3.34 16.87
C ASP A 443 2.22 3.00 15.90
N ALA A 444 2.43 1.73 15.59
CA ALA A 444 3.52 1.18 14.77
C ALA A 444 4.93 1.28 15.41
N VAL A 445 5.06 1.87 16.58
CA VAL A 445 6.31 1.83 17.34
C VAL A 445 6.61 0.38 17.70
N SER A 446 7.86 -0.05 17.56
CA SER A 446 8.23 -1.42 17.84
C SER A 446 9.41 -1.53 18.78
N VAL A 447 9.38 -2.54 19.64
CA VAL A 447 10.48 -2.90 20.54
C VAL A 447 10.94 -4.32 20.23
N ARG A 448 12.23 -4.43 19.92
CA ARG A 448 12.89 -5.71 19.69
C ARG A 448 13.50 -6.23 20.98
N ILE A 449 13.20 -7.49 21.29
CA ILE A 449 13.70 -8.24 22.45
C ILE A 449 14.54 -9.38 21.93
N GLU A 450 15.85 -9.36 22.17
CA GLU A 450 16.79 -10.35 21.66
C GLU A 450 17.60 -10.94 22.82
N PRO A 451 17.37 -12.21 23.19
CA PRO A 451 18.13 -12.87 24.28
C PRO A 451 19.63 -12.90 24.06
N THR A 452 20.08 -12.87 22.81
CA THR A 452 21.50 -12.78 22.45
C THR A 452 22.13 -11.44 22.83
N ILE A 453 21.32 -10.38 22.92
CA ILE A 453 21.73 -9.02 23.25
C ILE A 453 21.32 -8.68 24.70
N HIS A 454 20.06 -8.89 25.04
CA HIS A 454 19.48 -8.55 26.33
C HIS A 454 19.58 -9.75 27.30
N LEU A 455 20.73 -9.87 27.97
CA LEU A 455 21.06 -11.03 28.79
C LEU A 455 20.04 -11.24 29.94
N GLY A 456 19.59 -12.48 30.07
CA GLY A 456 18.69 -12.90 31.14
C GLY A 456 17.23 -12.46 30.96
N VAL A 457 16.83 -11.96 29.78
CA VAL A 457 15.42 -11.63 29.52
C VAL A 457 14.58 -12.90 29.46
N ASP A 458 13.47 -12.92 30.22
CA ASP A 458 12.48 -14.00 30.13
C ASP A 458 11.42 -13.63 29.06
N THR A 459 11.63 -14.13 27.86
CA THR A 459 10.70 -13.89 26.76
C THR A 459 9.37 -14.65 26.92
N ALA A 460 9.34 -15.76 27.68
CA ALA A 460 8.10 -16.46 27.98
C ALA A 460 7.18 -15.62 28.92
N ALA A 461 7.78 -14.91 29.87
CA ALA A 461 7.02 -13.96 30.68
C ALA A 461 6.48 -12.77 29.88
N VAL A 462 7.17 -12.33 28.83
CA VAL A 462 6.67 -11.34 27.88
C VAL A 462 5.50 -11.92 27.08
N ASP A 463 5.66 -13.12 26.54
CA ASP A 463 4.62 -13.81 25.77
C ASP A 463 3.32 -13.95 26.57
N ALA A 464 3.43 -14.32 27.86
CA ALA A 464 2.28 -14.53 28.71
C ALA A 464 1.42 -13.27 28.95
N ARG A 465 1.99 -12.07 28.74
CA ARG A 465 1.29 -10.78 28.92
C ARG A 465 0.62 -10.29 27.64
N VAL A 466 0.95 -10.84 26.48
CA VAL A 466 0.32 -10.52 25.19
C VAL A 466 -0.77 -11.56 24.91
N PRO A 467 -2.01 -11.16 24.59
CA PRO A 467 -3.08 -12.08 24.24
C PRO A 467 -2.67 -13.06 23.13
N ALA A 468 -3.05 -14.34 23.25
CA ALA A 468 -2.63 -15.39 22.32
C ALA A 468 -2.96 -15.05 20.85
N GLN A 469 -4.13 -14.44 20.61
CA GLN A 469 -4.58 -14.03 19.28
C GLN A 469 -3.76 -12.90 18.65
N ARG A 470 -2.90 -12.23 19.42
CA ARG A 470 -1.96 -11.20 18.92
C ARG A 470 -0.53 -11.73 18.77
N ARG A 471 -0.29 -13.01 19.11
CA ARG A 471 1.05 -13.64 18.97
C ARG A 471 1.14 -14.35 17.63
N ILE A 472 2.22 -14.09 16.89
CA ILE A 472 2.49 -14.68 15.57
C ILE A 472 3.76 -15.52 15.66
N ALA A 473 3.62 -16.83 15.43
CA ALA A 473 4.77 -17.71 15.34
C ALA A 473 5.55 -17.44 14.05
N MET A 474 6.80 -17.01 14.17
CA MET A 474 7.67 -16.70 13.04
C MET A 474 8.55 -17.90 12.68
N PRO A 475 9.03 -18.01 11.42
CA PRO A 475 9.97 -19.06 11.04
C PRO A 475 11.32 -18.86 11.74
N ALA A 476 12.12 -19.92 11.75
CA ALA A 476 13.51 -19.83 12.19
C ALA A 476 14.26 -18.81 11.33
N ARG A 477 15.03 -17.95 11.97
CA ARG A 477 15.94 -17.01 11.31
C ARG A 477 17.24 -17.72 10.92
N GLU A 478 17.79 -17.34 9.79
CA GLU A 478 19.16 -17.74 9.45
C GLU A 478 20.14 -17.22 10.51
N PRO A 479 21.23 -17.93 10.82
CA PRO A 479 22.16 -17.50 11.86
C PRO A 479 22.69 -16.07 11.70
N GLY A 480 22.88 -15.62 10.46
CA GLY A 480 23.30 -14.23 10.15
C GLY A 480 22.22 -13.17 10.36
N GLN A 481 20.97 -13.57 10.49
CA GLN A 481 19.82 -12.66 10.74
C GLN A 481 19.53 -12.50 12.25
N ILE A 482 20.09 -13.38 13.10
CA ILE A 482 19.93 -13.29 14.55
C ILE A 482 20.85 -12.16 15.04
N PRO A 483 20.31 -11.07 15.61
CA PRO A 483 21.12 -9.97 16.09
C PRO A 483 22.16 -10.44 17.12
N GLN A 484 23.37 -9.99 16.95
CA GLN A 484 24.49 -10.31 17.84
C GLN A 484 24.98 -9.02 18.52
N PRO A 485 25.56 -9.12 19.73
CA PRO A 485 26.19 -7.99 20.39
C PRO A 485 27.24 -7.34 19.46
N ARG A 486 27.22 -6.02 19.33
CA ARG A 486 28.30 -5.32 18.63
C ARG A 486 29.59 -5.55 19.41
N ARG A 487 30.62 -6.09 18.76
CA ARG A 487 31.96 -6.08 19.34
C ARG A 487 32.40 -4.63 19.45
N PRO A 488 32.96 -4.19 20.63
CA PRO A 488 33.58 -2.88 20.69
C PRO A 488 34.63 -2.81 19.56
N GLU A 489 34.53 -1.80 18.72
CA GLU A 489 35.63 -1.50 17.82
C GLU A 489 36.83 -1.22 18.72
N THR A 490 37.78 -2.14 18.76
CA THR A 490 39.09 -1.86 19.32
C THR A 490 39.63 -0.69 18.51
N THR A 491 39.66 0.48 19.14
CA THR A 491 40.39 1.65 18.65
C THR A 491 41.89 1.30 18.61
N GLY A 492 42.24 0.40 17.73
CA GLY A 492 43.58 0.15 17.27
C GLY A 492 43.83 1.07 16.09
N THR A 493 44.56 2.11 16.34
CA THR A 493 45.12 3.03 15.37
C THR A 493 46.04 2.27 14.42
N GLU A 494 45.46 1.54 13.48
CA GLU A 494 46.14 1.16 12.23
C GLU A 494 45.09 1.24 11.15
N VAL A 495 45.06 2.37 10.45
CA VAL A 495 44.42 2.46 9.15
C VAL A 495 45.22 1.56 8.22
N PRO A 496 44.76 0.37 7.82
CA PRO A 496 45.46 -0.38 6.79
C PRO A 496 45.40 0.49 5.53
N PRO A 497 46.51 0.62 4.78
CA PRO A 497 46.49 1.35 3.52
C PRO A 497 45.38 0.71 2.65
N VAL A 498 44.46 1.54 2.16
CA VAL A 498 43.44 1.13 1.18
C VAL A 498 44.23 0.62 -0.03
N ARG A 499 44.53 -0.68 -0.04
CA ARG A 499 44.94 -1.36 -1.27
C ARG A 499 43.71 -1.40 -2.15
N ALA A 500 43.69 -0.53 -3.14
CA ALA A 500 42.75 -0.67 -4.25
C ALA A 500 42.85 -2.15 -4.73
N ARG A 501 41.81 -2.92 -4.47
CA ARG A 501 41.74 -4.31 -4.86
C ARG A 501 41.73 -4.33 -6.38
N GLN A 502 42.85 -4.71 -6.99
CA GLN A 502 42.93 -4.89 -8.42
C GLN A 502 42.05 -6.09 -8.78
N LEU A 503 40.91 -5.80 -9.43
CA LEU A 503 40.05 -6.83 -9.98
C LEU A 503 40.86 -7.74 -10.91
N ASP A 504 40.76 -9.06 -10.71
CA ASP A 504 41.34 -10.05 -11.60
C ASP A 504 40.77 -9.90 -13.02
N LEU A 505 41.54 -10.25 -14.02
CA LEU A 505 41.16 -10.14 -15.44
C LEU A 505 39.82 -10.82 -15.72
N LYS A 506 39.53 -11.97 -15.10
CA LYS A 506 38.23 -12.65 -15.17
C LYS A 506 37.08 -11.78 -14.63
N GLN A 507 37.27 -11.13 -13.49
CA GLN A 507 36.27 -10.24 -12.88
C GLN A 507 36.01 -9.02 -13.74
N LYS A 508 37.07 -8.41 -14.31
CA LYS A 508 36.95 -7.28 -15.25
C LYS A 508 36.20 -7.66 -16.53
N VAL A 509 36.49 -8.84 -17.09
CA VAL A 509 35.79 -9.34 -18.28
C VAL A 509 34.32 -9.63 -17.96
N THR A 510 34.03 -10.27 -16.83
CA THR A 510 32.66 -10.57 -16.40
C THR A 510 31.84 -9.30 -16.15
N LEU A 511 32.40 -8.32 -15.46
CA LEU A 511 31.78 -7.00 -15.26
C LEU A 511 31.52 -6.28 -16.59
N GLY A 512 32.49 -6.32 -17.50
CA GLY A 512 32.37 -5.74 -18.84
C GLY A 512 31.26 -6.39 -19.66
N VAL A 513 31.16 -7.72 -19.63
CA VAL A 513 30.09 -8.47 -20.33
C VAL A 513 28.71 -8.12 -19.76
N PHE A 514 28.55 -8.08 -18.43
CA PHE A 514 27.28 -7.70 -17.82
C PHE A 514 26.90 -6.24 -18.11
N ALA A 515 27.86 -5.33 -18.11
CA ALA A 515 27.61 -3.93 -18.45
C ALA A 515 27.14 -3.79 -19.91
N VAL A 516 27.79 -4.46 -20.86
CA VAL A 516 27.40 -4.46 -22.28
C VAL A 516 26.01 -5.07 -22.45
N LEU A 517 25.73 -6.22 -21.82
CA LEU A 517 24.40 -6.85 -21.87
C LEU A 517 23.31 -5.94 -21.31
N THR A 518 23.57 -5.24 -20.22
CA THR A 518 22.61 -4.28 -19.64
C THR A 518 22.29 -3.15 -20.61
N VAL A 519 23.31 -2.57 -21.26
CA VAL A 519 23.14 -1.49 -22.25
C VAL A 519 22.40 -1.98 -23.49
N VAL A 520 22.78 -3.14 -24.03
CA VAL A 520 22.14 -3.72 -25.22
C VAL A 520 20.69 -4.05 -24.95
N MET A 521 20.40 -4.73 -23.84
CA MET A 521 19.02 -5.11 -23.49
C MET A 521 18.16 -3.88 -23.17
N GLY A 522 18.71 -2.87 -22.50
CA GLY A 522 18.03 -1.59 -22.27
C GLY A 522 17.74 -0.85 -23.57
N GLY A 523 18.68 -0.84 -24.51
CA GLY A 523 18.49 -0.26 -25.85
C GLY A 523 17.41 -0.98 -26.66
N VAL A 524 17.38 -2.31 -26.64
CA VAL A 524 16.34 -3.12 -27.29
C VAL A 524 14.97 -2.87 -26.65
N ALA A 525 14.88 -2.83 -25.34
CA ALA A 525 13.63 -2.53 -24.62
C ALA A 525 13.08 -1.15 -25.00
N LEU A 526 13.94 -0.15 -25.07
CA LEU A 526 13.57 1.20 -25.49
C LEU A 526 13.12 1.24 -26.96
N ALA A 527 13.84 0.59 -27.86
CA ALA A 527 13.50 0.54 -29.28
C ALA A 527 12.14 -0.15 -29.52
N VAL A 528 11.87 -1.27 -28.82
CA VAL A 528 10.59 -1.96 -28.89
C VAL A 528 9.47 -1.07 -28.33
N SER A 529 9.70 -0.39 -27.22
CA SER A 529 8.72 0.53 -26.62
C SER A 529 8.39 1.70 -27.56
N ILE A 530 9.40 2.28 -28.21
CA ILE A 530 9.21 3.34 -29.23
C ILE A 530 8.46 2.80 -30.45
N ALA A 531 8.82 1.63 -30.98
CA ALA A 531 8.16 1.02 -32.13
C ALA A 531 6.68 0.72 -31.85
N MET A 532 6.33 0.33 -30.63
CA MET A 532 4.95 0.17 -30.20
C MET A 532 4.22 1.51 -30.09
N ALA A 533 4.88 2.54 -29.57
CA ALA A 533 4.30 3.88 -29.41
C ALA A 533 3.99 4.57 -30.76
N VAL A 534 4.80 4.31 -31.80
CA VAL A 534 4.58 4.84 -33.17
C VAL A 534 3.74 3.92 -34.07
N GLY A 535 3.19 2.83 -33.53
CA GLY A 535 2.32 1.91 -34.27
C GLY A 535 3.03 1.00 -35.27
N ALA A 536 4.36 0.95 -35.27
CA ALA A 536 5.16 0.12 -36.17
C ALA A 536 5.11 -1.39 -35.82
N VAL A 537 4.66 -1.73 -34.60
CA VAL A 537 4.48 -3.12 -34.11
C VAL A 537 3.12 -3.19 -33.42
N PRO A 538 2.32 -4.25 -33.59
CA PRO A 538 1.02 -4.37 -32.93
C PRO A 538 1.18 -4.42 -31.41
N LEU A 539 0.31 -3.71 -30.69
CA LEU A 539 0.26 -3.61 -29.24
C LEU A 539 0.04 -4.99 -28.57
N ARG A 540 1.12 -5.75 -28.42
CA ARG A 540 1.17 -6.92 -27.55
C ARG A 540 2.19 -6.63 -26.45
N PRO A 541 1.76 -6.32 -25.21
CA PRO A 541 2.66 -5.85 -24.15
C PRO A 541 3.68 -6.91 -23.67
N LEU A 542 3.39 -8.19 -23.84
CA LEU A 542 4.23 -9.30 -23.36
C LEU A 542 5.70 -9.27 -23.82
N PRO A 543 6.06 -9.01 -25.10
CA PRO A 543 7.47 -8.98 -25.50
C PRO A 543 8.24 -7.81 -24.87
N ALA A 544 7.62 -6.64 -24.75
CA ALA A 544 8.26 -5.46 -24.16
C ALA A 544 8.52 -5.66 -22.66
N ILE A 545 7.55 -6.22 -21.91
CA ILE A 545 7.68 -6.56 -20.50
C ILE A 545 8.81 -7.58 -20.28
N GLY A 546 8.90 -8.62 -21.11
CA GLY A 546 9.96 -9.62 -21.01
C GLY A 546 11.36 -9.04 -21.19
N VAL A 547 11.54 -8.09 -22.12
CA VAL A 547 12.84 -7.44 -22.36
C VAL A 547 13.21 -6.50 -21.21
N TRP A 548 12.23 -5.78 -20.61
CA TRP A 548 12.47 -4.95 -19.43
C TRP A 548 12.81 -5.77 -18.19
N ILE A 549 12.16 -6.92 -17.98
CA ILE A 549 12.50 -7.86 -16.90
C ILE A 549 13.93 -8.38 -17.07
N ALA A 550 14.32 -8.76 -18.28
CA ALA A 550 15.69 -9.22 -18.57
C ALA A 550 16.72 -8.11 -18.31
N ALA A 551 16.46 -6.88 -18.76
CA ALA A 551 17.33 -5.73 -18.50
C ALA A 551 17.49 -5.46 -16.98
N GLY A 552 16.39 -5.52 -16.22
CA GLY A 552 16.41 -5.39 -14.76
C GLY A 552 17.20 -6.51 -14.07
N TYR A 553 17.07 -7.75 -14.52
CA TYR A 553 17.84 -8.88 -14.02
C TYR A 553 19.35 -8.69 -14.20
N PHE A 554 19.78 -8.28 -15.41
CA PHE A 554 21.20 -8.02 -15.69
C PHE A 554 21.74 -6.83 -14.89
N ALA A 555 20.98 -5.75 -14.74
CA ALA A 555 21.36 -4.62 -13.90
C ALA A 555 21.52 -5.01 -12.42
N ARG A 556 20.61 -5.86 -11.89
CA ARG A 556 20.72 -6.40 -10.53
C ARG A 556 21.95 -7.30 -10.35
N LYS A 557 22.22 -8.18 -11.31
CA LYS A 557 23.44 -9.04 -11.30
C LYS A 557 24.72 -8.21 -11.35
N LEU A 558 24.74 -7.15 -12.15
CA LEU A 558 25.85 -6.20 -12.20
C LEU A 558 26.09 -5.55 -10.82
N ARG A 559 25.01 -5.10 -10.16
CA ARG A 559 25.08 -4.46 -8.84
C ARG A 559 25.56 -5.41 -7.75
N THR A 560 25.08 -6.66 -7.73
CA THR A 560 25.55 -7.67 -6.76
C THR A 560 27.02 -8.00 -6.96
N HIS A 561 27.47 -8.19 -8.20
CA HIS A 561 28.90 -8.42 -8.47
C HIS A 561 29.78 -7.20 -8.14
N TRP A 562 29.26 -5.98 -8.28
CA TRP A 562 29.99 -4.77 -7.88
C TRP A 562 30.06 -4.63 -6.35
N SER A 563 29.03 -5.02 -5.61
CA SER A 563 29.04 -4.95 -4.14
C SER A 563 29.88 -6.07 -3.49
N GLU A 564 30.14 -7.17 -4.20
CA GLU A 564 30.97 -8.29 -3.75
C GLU A 564 32.44 -8.14 -4.18
N SER A 565 32.75 -7.22 -5.07
CA SER A 565 34.12 -6.88 -5.55
C SER A 565 34.64 -5.60 -4.91
#